data_b7d2230c516988442d068df02673d952
#
_entry.id   b7d2230c516988442d068df02673d952
#
_cell.length_a   1.000
_cell.length_b   1.000
_cell.length_c   1.000
_cell.angle_alpha   90.00
_cell.angle_beta   90.00
_cell.angle_gamma   90.00
#
_symmetry.space_group_name_H-M   'P 1'
#
loop_
_entity.id
_entity.type
_entity.pdbx_description
1 polymer ?
#
loop_
_entity_poly.entity_id
_entity_poly.type
_entity_poly.pdbx_seq_one_letter_code
_entity_poly.pdbx_strand_id
1 'polypeptide(L)'
;MAGMMHGLGAYAAGWSQNLDAKPVELPLGLKFGEVYEGAIRSTKSDHMNGIELKRCDAVITNDWLGFKEIVVTMTGKRRVEGVLGMKGDFKDFDEAMTNLVALKETLSQKYGISFMGDMEPRAMGNLRSLSVTGMGAGDETVSLNAMLWRKEGEDKPKIDLSLGIHSQTAVKIESKELEREASSLRAAIKEVFGVDFDTPQPKPLWGFEWEKLPSPIEGLTEWRCDTSHVVDSKKGNLIESVSFRRIFDGDVSSSELETAARRIAAALEKAYGQKLPDVTKNLTSGKDRGIPAAYDTRNYGENQHYVAYGAVGTLIVSIEYAEPRYALREGKYELVFKGGVKFSVSRAGWMK
;
A
#
# COMPACT_ATOMS: atom_id res chain seq x y z
N MET A 1 9.02 -18.98 3.00
CA MET A 1 9.67 -18.36 1.81
C MET A 1 9.33 -16.89 1.53
N ALA A 2 8.48 -16.23 2.34
CA ALA A 2 8.10 -14.81 2.11
C ALA A 2 9.09 -13.76 2.66
N GLY A 3 10.12 -14.17 3.39
CA GLY A 3 10.99 -13.22 4.13
C GLY A 3 12.19 -12.64 3.35
N MET A 4 12.51 -13.15 2.17
CA MET A 4 13.74 -12.75 1.46
C MET A 4 13.57 -11.61 0.44
N MET A 5 12.37 -11.20 0.10
CA MET A 5 12.14 -10.10 -0.86
C MET A 5 12.23 -8.68 -0.27
N HIS A 6 12.27 -8.54 1.03
CA HIS A 6 12.26 -7.21 1.69
C HIS A 6 13.59 -6.45 1.63
N GLY A 7 14.67 -7.08 1.19
CA GLY A 7 16.01 -6.47 1.15
C GLY A 7 16.36 -5.69 -0.12
N LEU A 8 15.64 -5.88 -1.21
CA LEU A 8 16.05 -5.34 -2.52
C LEU A 8 15.65 -3.87 -2.76
N GLY A 9 14.63 -3.37 -2.09
CA GLY A 9 14.15 -2.00 -2.28
C GLY A 9 15.06 -0.91 -1.71
N ALA A 10 15.89 -1.22 -0.71
CA ALA A 10 16.70 -0.21 -0.02
C ALA A 10 18.07 0.07 -0.68
N TYR A 11 18.56 -0.81 -1.54
CA TYR A 11 19.88 -0.66 -2.17
C TYR A 11 19.90 0.17 -3.46
N ALA A 12 18.75 0.41 -4.08
CA ALA A 12 18.68 1.07 -5.39
C ALA A 12 18.92 2.60 -5.38
N ALA A 13 18.96 3.23 -4.22
CA ALA A 13 19.03 4.70 -4.12
C ALA A 13 20.38 5.32 -4.49
N GLY A 14 21.42 4.54 -4.73
CA GLY A 14 22.76 5.04 -5.03
C GLY A 14 23.37 4.55 -6.36
N TRP A 15 22.62 3.83 -7.20
CA TRP A 15 23.17 3.20 -8.40
C TRP A 15 22.93 4.08 -9.63
N SER A 16 23.97 4.31 -10.41
CA SER A 16 23.85 4.99 -11.70
C SER A 16 23.09 4.09 -12.68
N GLN A 17 22.17 4.68 -13.45
CA GLN A 17 21.47 3.97 -14.53
C GLN A 17 22.50 3.39 -15.53
N ASN A 18 22.33 2.16 -15.93
CA ASN A 18 23.10 1.56 -17.01
C ASN A 18 22.47 1.97 -18.35
N LEU A 19 22.98 3.04 -18.94
CA LEU A 19 22.46 3.64 -20.17
C LEU A 19 22.64 2.74 -21.41
N ASP A 20 23.58 1.80 -21.35
CA ASP A 20 23.91 0.92 -22.48
C ASP A 20 23.12 -0.40 -22.42
N ALA A 21 22.43 -0.68 -21.31
CA ALA A 21 21.65 -1.88 -21.16
C ALA A 21 20.39 -1.85 -22.04
N LYS A 22 20.07 -3.00 -22.62
CA LYS A 22 18.82 -3.23 -23.35
C LYS A 22 17.78 -3.81 -22.38
N PRO A 23 16.47 -3.50 -22.57
CA PRO A 23 15.42 -4.14 -21.80
C PRO A 23 15.47 -5.66 -21.90
N VAL A 24 15.31 -6.34 -20.77
CA VAL A 24 15.25 -7.80 -20.78
C VAL A 24 13.89 -8.24 -21.32
N GLU A 25 13.93 -9.14 -22.30
CA GLU A 25 12.71 -9.74 -22.84
C GLU A 25 12.03 -10.59 -21.76
N LEU A 26 10.85 -10.16 -21.31
CA LEU A 26 10.09 -10.90 -20.32
C LEU A 26 9.33 -12.09 -20.98
N PRO A 27 8.96 -13.12 -20.18
CA PRO A 27 8.21 -14.27 -20.69
C PRO A 27 6.86 -13.83 -21.28
N LEU A 28 6.40 -14.52 -22.31
CA LEU A 28 5.13 -14.27 -23.02
C LEU A 28 4.97 -12.84 -23.56
N GLY A 29 6.06 -12.11 -23.76
CA GLY A 29 6.00 -10.72 -24.23
C GLY A 29 5.46 -9.72 -23.20
N LEU A 30 5.44 -10.09 -21.92
CA LEU A 30 5.06 -9.18 -20.83
C LEU A 30 5.94 -7.92 -20.83
N LYS A 31 5.37 -6.82 -20.36
CA LYS A 31 6.11 -5.58 -20.15
C LYS A 31 5.80 -4.98 -18.79
N PHE A 32 6.79 -4.37 -18.18
CA PHE A 32 6.61 -3.68 -16.91
C PHE A 32 5.59 -2.55 -17.01
N GLY A 33 4.70 -2.47 -16.02
CA GLY A 33 3.64 -1.46 -15.97
C GLY A 33 2.38 -1.80 -16.78
N GLU A 34 2.41 -2.79 -17.69
CA GLU A 34 1.21 -3.27 -18.38
C GLU A 34 0.34 -4.10 -17.43
N VAL A 35 -0.98 -4.09 -17.67
CA VAL A 35 -1.95 -4.87 -16.88
C VAL A 35 -1.87 -6.33 -17.30
N TYR A 36 -1.72 -7.22 -16.32
CA TYR A 36 -1.73 -8.66 -16.56
C TYR A 36 -3.16 -9.20 -16.61
N GLU A 37 -3.54 -9.76 -17.75
CA GLU A 37 -4.90 -10.27 -18.01
C GLU A 37 -5.10 -11.75 -17.61
N GLY A 38 -4.03 -12.46 -17.27
CA GLY A 38 -4.09 -13.89 -16.91
C GLY A 38 -4.71 -14.16 -15.54
N ALA A 39 -4.80 -15.44 -15.17
CA ALA A 39 -5.29 -15.87 -13.86
C ALA A 39 -4.32 -15.48 -12.74
N ILE A 40 -4.86 -15.01 -11.62
CA ILE A 40 -4.11 -14.68 -10.41
C ILE A 40 -4.14 -15.89 -9.47
N ARG A 41 -2.98 -16.27 -8.94
CA ARG A 41 -2.84 -17.35 -7.97
C ARG A 41 -3.12 -16.87 -6.54
N SER A 42 -2.56 -15.72 -6.17
CA SER A 42 -2.73 -15.17 -4.83
C SER A 42 -2.71 -13.65 -4.83
N THR A 43 -3.33 -13.07 -3.81
CA THR A 43 -3.27 -11.63 -3.52
C THR A 43 -2.78 -11.45 -2.09
N LYS A 44 -1.76 -10.62 -1.91
CA LYS A 44 -1.22 -10.24 -0.60
C LYS A 44 -1.30 -8.74 -0.46
N SER A 45 -1.67 -8.28 0.73
CA SER A 45 -1.54 -6.87 1.09
C SER A 45 -0.14 -6.60 1.62
N ASP A 46 0.52 -5.60 1.09
CA ASP A 46 1.80 -5.10 1.57
C ASP A 46 1.70 -3.59 1.80
N HIS A 47 2.43 -3.06 2.75
CA HIS A 47 2.44 -1.64 3.06
C HIS A 47 3.78 -1.04 2.65
N MET A 48 3.78 -0.22 1.61
CA MET A 48 4.96 0.54 1.20
C MET A 48 4.69 2.04 1.35
N ASN A 49 5.50 2.73 2.16
CA ASN A 49 5.37 4.17 2.42
C ASN A 49 3.96 4.60 2.91
N GLY A 50 3.28 3.74 3.68
CA GLY A 50 1.96 4.01 4.22
C GLY A 50 0.81 3.84 3.22
N ILE A 51 1.08 3.40 2.01
CA ILE A 51 0.08 3.01 1.02
C ILE A 51 -0.07 1.49 1.11
N GLU A 52 -1.30 1.00 1.30
CA GLU A 52 -1.59 -0.42 1.15
C GLU A 52 -1.45 -0.78 -0.33
N LEU A 53 -0.34 -1.39 -0.68
CA LEU A 53 -0.13 -1.97 -2.00
C LEU A 53 -0.61 -3.41 -1.94
N LYS A 54 -1.66 -3.72 -2.65
CA LYS A 54 -2.01 -5.11 -2.94
C LYS A 54 -1.01 -5.61 -3.96
N ARG A 55 -0.33 -6.71 -3.64
CA ARG A 55 0.50 -7.45 -4.58
C ARG A 55 -0.23 -8.71 -4.99
N CYS A 56 -0.24 -8.96 -6.27
CA CYS A 56 -0.79 -10.17 -6.85
C CYS A 56 0.34 -11.01 -7.43
N ASP A 57 0.19 -12.32 -7.41
CA ASP A 57 1.10 -13.23 -8.12
C ASP A 57 0.31 -14.19 -9.01
N ALA A 58 0.91 -14.50 -10.16
CA ALA A 58 0.47 -15.55 -11.07
C ALA A 58 1.66 -16.48 -11.33
N VAL A 59 1.36 -17.75 -11.61
CA VAL A 59 2.34 -18.71 -12.07
C VAL A 59 2.03 -19.03 -13.52
N ILE A 60 3.05 -18.88 -14.36
CA ILE A 60 2.96 -19.22 -15.78
C ILE A 60 3.98 -20.30 -16.09
N THR A 61 3.63 -21.19 -17.02
CA THR A 61 4.55 -22.20 -17.55
C THR A 61 5.03 -21.72 -18.91
N ASN A 62 6.30 -21.42 -19.02
CA ASN A 62 6.94 -21.00 -20.26
C ASN A 62 8.43 -21.32 -20.20
N ASP A 63 9.06 -21.59 -21.33
CA ASP A 63 10.52 -21.70 -21.40
C ASP A 63 11.12 -20.30 -21.57
N TRP A 64 11.55 -19.73 -20.45
CA TRP A 64 12.17 -18.41 -20.41
C TRP A 64 13.56 -18.49 -19.79
N LEU A 65 14.59 -18.34 -20.62
CA LEU A 65 16.00 -18.46 -20.20
C LEU A 65 16.32 -19.76 -19.44
N GLY A 66 15.63 -20.85 -19.81
CA GLY A 66 15.77 -22.17 -19.18
C GLY A 66 14.94 -22.36 -17.90
N PHE A 67 14.10 -21.40 -17.53
CA PHE A 67 13.13 -21.51 -16.44
C PHE A 67 11.77 -21.91 -17.01
N LYS A 68 11.18 -22.97 -16.45
CA LYS A 68 9.87 -23.48 -16.89
C LYS A 68 8.71 -22.96 -16.04
N GLU A 69 8.98 -22.70 -14.78
CA GLU A 69 8.01 -22.12 -13.85
C GLU A 69 8.43 -20.69 -13.52
N ILE A 70 7.52 -19.75 -13.76
CA ILE A 70 7.78 -18.34 -13.62
C ILE A 70 6.67 -17.73 -12.79
N VAL A 71 7.05 -17.01 -11.74
CA VAL A 71 6.14 -16.22 -10.93
C VAL A 71 6.15 -14.79 -11.45
N VAL A 72 4.99 -14.29 -11.82
CA VAL A 72 4.79 -12.88 -12.20
C VAL A 72 4.27 -12.13 -10.98
N THR A 73 5.00 -11.12 -10.54
CA THR A 73 4.58 -10.23 -9.45
C THR A 73 3.96 -8.96 -10.01
N MET A 74 2.90 -8.49 -9.37
CA MET A 74 2.10 -7.39 -9.85
C MET A 74 1.65 -6.49 -8.70
N THR A 75 1.40 -5.23 -9.01
CA THR A 75 0.70 -4.28 -8.12
C THR A 75 -0.76 -4.67 -7.89
N GLY A 76 -1.45 -3.96 -7.02
CA GLY A 76 -2.88 -4.19 -6.74
C GLY A 76 -3.79 -3.98 -7.94
N LYS A 77 -3.42 -3.09 -8.87
CA LYS A 77 -4.10 -2.89 -10.16
C LYS A 77 -3.62 -3.85 -11.24
N ARG A 78 -2.95 -4.96 -10.83
CA ARG A 78 -2.44 -6.02 -11.70
C ARG A 78 -1.39 -5.57 -12.72
N ARG A 79 -0.69 -4.48 -12.47
CA ARG A 79 0.41 -4.03 -13.34
C ARG A 79 1.66 -4.87 -13.06
N VAL A 80 2.28 -5.40 -14.09
CA VAL A 80 3.49 -6.23 -13.97
C VAL A 80 4.62 -5.43 -13.34
N GLU A 81 5.08 -5.86 -12.18
CA GLU A 81 6.17 -5.27 -11.39
C GLU A 81 7.45 -6.07 -11.50
N GLY A 82 7.32 -7.40 -11.60
CA GLY A 82 8.47 -8.29 -11.65
C GLY A 82 8.14 -9.67 -12.18
N VAL A 83 9.19 -10.38 -12.53
CA VAL A 83 9.14 -11.79 -12.88
C VAL A 83 10.23 -12.53 -12.14
N LEU A 84 9.95 -13.76 -11.71
CA LEU A 84 10.87 -14.62 -10.98
C LEU A 84 10.81 -16.02 -11.59
N GLY A 85 11.85 -16.41 -12.32
CA GLY A 85 12.07 -17.79 -12.74
C GLY A 85 12.76 -18.59 -11.63
N MET A 86 12.30 -19.81 -11.40
CA MET A 86 12.92 -20.75 -10.45
C MET A 86 13.19 -22.08 -11.12
N LYS A 87 14.34 -22.64 -10.81
CA LYS A 87 14.79 -23.96 -11.26
C LYS A 87 15.44 -24.69 -10.10
N GLY A 88 14.95 -25.88 -9.81
CA GLY A 88 15.51 -26.82 -8.84
C GLY A 88 16.17 -28.02 -9.52
N ASP A 89 16.29 -29.12 -8.78
CA ASP A 89 16.76 -30.43 -9.26
C ASP A 89 18.22 -30.47 -9.72
N PHE A 90 19.08 -29.65 -9.10
CA PHE A 90 20.52 -29.71 -9.30
C PHE A 90 21.11 -30.87 -8.49
N LYS A 91 22.11 -31.54 -9.06
CA LYS A 91 22.85 -32.62 -8.41
C LYS A 91 23.55 -32.12 -7.14
N ASP A 92 24.20 -30.98 -7.26
CA ASP A 92 24.95 -30.35 -6.20
C ASP A 92 24.94 -28.80 -6.37
N PHE A 93 25.48 -28.10 -5.37
CA PHE A 93 25.53 -26.63 -5.39
C PHE A 93 26.49 -26.11 -6.48
N ASP A 94 27.52 -26.84 -6.83
CA ASP A 94 28.51 -26.42 -7.84
C ASP A 94 27.90 -26.44 -9.25
N GLU A 95 26.98 -27.37 -9.53
CA GLU A 95 26.19 -27.37 -10.76
C GLU A 95 25.26 -26.14 -10.82
N ALA A 96 24.58 -25.80 -9.73
CA ALA A 96 23.77 -24.59 -9.67
C ALA A 96 24.60 -23.32 -9.88
N MET A 97 25.78 -23.27 -9.30
CA MET A 97 26.76 -22.19 -9.48
C MET A 97 27.22 -22.05 -10.93
N THR A 98 27.52 -23.16 -11.57
CA THR A 98 27.94 -23.20 -13.02
C THR A 98 26.81 -22.62 -13.88
N ASN A 99 25.57 -23.03 -13.64
CA ASN A 99 24.39 -22.48 -14.33
C ASN A 99 24.19 -20.97 -14.06
N LEU A 100 24.43 -20.53 -12.82
CA LEU A 100 24.34 -19.09 -12.47
C LEU A 100 25.38 -18.28 -13.26
N VAL A 101 26.63 -18.75 -13.33
CA VAL A 101 27.69 -18.06 -14.08
C VAL A 101 27.33 -17.97 -15.56
N ALA A 102 26.91 -19.06 -16.17
CA ALA A 102 26.51 -19.09 -17.57
C ALA A 102 25.34 -18.16 -17.86
N LEU A 103 24.33 -18.11 -16.96
CA LEU A 103 23.21 -17.22 -17.08
C LEU A 103 23.62 -15.75 -16.92
N LYS A 104 24.49 -15.43 -15.95
CA LYS A 104 25.08 -14.10 -15.76
C LYS A 104 25.80 -13.62 -17.04
N GLU A 105 26.63 -14.48 -17.65
CA GLU A 105 27.32 -14.15 -18.88
C GLU A 105 26.35 -13.92 -20.04
N THR A 106 25.33 -14.78 -20.19
CA THR A 106 24.28 -14.63 -21.19
C THR A 106 23.55 -13.29 -21.07
N LEU A 107 23.15 -12.92 -19.85
CA LEU A 107 22.46 -11.66 -19.58
C LEU A 107 23.38 -10.46 -19.81
N SER A 108 24.65 -10.56 -19.43
CA SER A 108 25.63 -9.49 -19.70
C SER A 108 25.86 -9.29 -21.18
N GLN A 109 26.05 -10.37 -21.94
CA GLN A 109 26.30 -10.29 -23.38
C GLN A 109 25.07 -9.85 -24.19
N LYS A 110 23.89 -10.42 -23.87
CA LYS A 110 22.67 -10.16 -24.64
C LYS A 110 22.07 -8.79 -24.32
N TYR A 111 22.08 -8.41 -23.06
CA TYR A 111 21.35 -7.21 -22.57
C TYR A 111 22.26 -6.12 -22.01
N GLY A 112 23.55 -6.33 -21.95
CA GLY A 112 24.50 -5.34 -21.44
C GLY A 112 24.44 -5.15 -19.91
N ILE A 113 23.93 -6.13 -19.18
CA ILE A 113 23.77 -6.03 -17.73
C ILE A 113 25.11 -6.13 -17.03
N SER A 114 25.45 -5.16 -16.21
CA SER A 114 26.62 -5.18 -15.34
C SER A 114 26.22 -5.69 -13.96
N PHE A 115 26.70 -6.88 -13.59
CA PHE A 115 26.44 -7.46 -12.29
C PHE A 115 27.47 -7.03 -11.26
N MET A 116 27.00 -6.77 -10.05
CA MET A 116 27.80 -6.48 -8.87
C MET A 116 27.63 -7.59 -7.83
N GLY A 117 28.59 -7.73 -6.97
CA GLY A 117 28.63 -8.73 -5.90
C GLY A 117 29.78 -9.70 -6.10
N ASP A 118 30.24 -10.24 -4.98
CA ASP A 118 31.29 -11.26 -4.96
C ASP A 118 30.73 -12.59 -5.48
N MET A 119 31.51 -13.27 -6.30
CA MET A 119 31.17 -14.61 -6.79
C MET A 119 31.56 -15.70 -5.77
N GLU A 120 31.75 -15.32 -4.50
CA GLU A 120 32.01 -16.23 -3.40
C GLU A 120 30.73 -16.59 -2.66
N PRO A 121 30.40 -17.89 -2.55
CA PRO A 121 29.24 -18.32 -1.80
C PRO A 121 29.36 -17.99 -0.31
N ARG A 122 28.29 -17.46 0.26
CA ARG A 122 28.19 -17.26 1.71
C ARG A 122 27.56 -18.47 2.34
N ALA A 123 28.12 -18.89 3.48
CA ALA A 123 27.57 -19.97 4.31
C ALA A 123 27.06 -19.41 5.63
N MET A 124 25.83 -19.76 6.00
CA MET A 124 25.20 -19.42 7.28
C MET A 124 24.48 -20.67 7.80
N GLY A 125 25.10 -21.39 8.73
CA GLY A 125 24.52 -22.63 9.26
C GLY A 125 24.22 -23.64 8.16
N ASN A 126 22.94 -24.01 8.01
CA ASN A 126 22.47 -24.98 7.00
C ASN A 126 22.18 -24.36 5.63
N LEU A 127 22.48 -23.08 5.46
CA LEU A 127 22.29 -22.33 4.22
C LEU A 127 23.62 -22.05 3.55
N ARG A 128 23.72 -22.33 2.26
CA ARG A 128 24.80 -21.85 1.39
C ARG A 128 24.16 -21.07 0.23
N SER A 129 24.58 -19.85 -0.01
CA SER A 129 23.98 -19.03 -1.05
C SER A 129 25.00 -18.15 -1.76
N LEU A 130 24.73 -17.91 -3.03
CA LEU A 130 25.35 -16.86 -3.82
C LEU A 130 24.25 -15.97 -4.40
N SER A 131 24.43 -14.67 -4.29
CA SER A 131 23.53 -13.69 -4.88
C SER A 131 24.34 -12.63 -5.60
N VAL A 132 24.00 -12.38 -6.85
CA VAL A 132 24.53 -11.27 -7.63
C VAL A 132 23.38 -10.43 -8.15
N THR A 133 23.56 -9.13 -8.18
CA THR A 133 22.54 -8.18 -8.64
C THR A 133 23.15 -7.28 -9.69
N GLY A 134 22.40 -6.97 -10.73
CA GLY A 134 22.79 -6.06 -11.80
C GLY A 134 21.68 -5.07 -12.13
N MET A 135 22.06 -4.00 -12.82
CA MET A 135 21.14 -3.02 -13.36
C MET A 135 20.91 -3.31 -14.83
N GLY A 136 19.65 -3.46 -15.20
CA GLY A 136 19.18 -3.53 -16.57
C GLY A 136 18.87 -2.15 -17.14
N ALA A 137 18.05 -2.12 -18.19
CA ALA A 137 17.64 -0.87 -18.83
C ALA A 137 16.71 -0.04 -17.93
N GLY A 138 16.89 1.26 -17.94
CA GLY A 138 16.05 2.17 -17.18
C GLY A 138 16.14 1.96 -15.66
N ASP A 139 15.10 1.41 -15.07
CA ASP A 139 15.02 1.09 -13.63
C ASP A 139 14.92 -0.42 -13.34
N GLU A 140 15.27 -1.24 -14.31
CA GLU A 140 15.26 -2.69 -14.15
C GLU A 140 16.38 -3.13 -13.19
N THR A 141 16.02 -3.97 -12.24
CA THR A 141 16.96 -4.66 -11.36
C THR A 141 16.90 -6.16 -11.66
N VAL A 142 18.06 -6.74 -11.92
CA VAL A 142 18.22 -8.15 -12.24
C VAL A 142 18.95 -8.83 -11.10
N SER A 143 18.38 -9.88 -10.53
CA SER A 143 18.98 -10.66 -9.45
C SER A 143 19.12 -12.12 -9.84
N LEU A 144 20.30 -12.69 -9.63
CA LEU A 144 20.58 -14.11 -9.79
C LEU A 144 20.95 -14.67 -8.43
N ASN A 145 20.31 -15.78 -8.04
CA ASN A 145 20.59 -16.42 -6.76
C ASN A 145 20.72 -17.94 -6.97
N ALA A 146 21.80 -18.51 -6.45
CA ALA A 146 21.90 -19.94 -6.22
C ALA A 146 21.84 -20.18 -4.71
N MET A 147 20.99 -21.11 -4.28
CA MET A 147 20.74 -21.35 -2.87
C MET A 147 20.69 -22.86 -2.59
N LEU A 148 21.47 -23.28 -1.61
CA LEU A 148 21.34 -24.60 -0.99
C LEU A 148 20.80 -24.40 0.41
N TRP A 149 19.71 -25.06 0.73
CA TRP A 149 19.11 -25.01 2.05
C TRP A 149 18.59 -26.39 2.47
N ARG A 150 18.67 -26.67 3.76
CA ARG A 150 18.14 -27.90 4.35
C ARG A 150 17.05 -27.54 5.33
N LYS A 151 15.87 -28.08 5.09
CA LYS A 151 14.77 -27.97 6.04
C LYS A 151 14.99 -28.99 7.16
N GLU A 152 14.68 -28.59 8.38
CA GLU A 152 14.76 -29.46 9.55
C GLU A 152 13.84 -30.68 9.35
N GLY A 153 14.42 -31.90 9.49
CA GLY A 153 13.71 -33.15 9.24
C GLY A 153 13.71 -33.66 7.79
N GLU A 154 14.32 -32.94 6.84
CA GLU A 154 14.52 -33.42 5.46
C GLU A 154 15.93 -33.99 5.28
N ASP A 155 16.03 -35.21 4.72
CA ASP A 155 17.35 -35.91 4.52
C ASP A 155 18.18 -35.25 3.43
N LYS A 156 17.55 -34.66 2.41
CA LYS A 156 18.24 -34.07 1.27
C LYS A 156 18.11 -32.54 1.29
N PRO A 157 19.24 -31.85 1.04
CA PRO A 157 19.18 -30.42 0.82
C PRO A 157 18.42 -30.10 -0.47
N LYS A 158 17.71 -28.95 -0.49
CA LYS A 158 17.18 -28.37 -1.73
C LYS A 158 18.18 -27.40 -2.30
N ILE A 159 18.31 -27.42 -3.60
CA ILE A 159 19.21 -26.54 -4.35
C ILE A 159 18.36 -25.83 -5.40
N ASP A 160 18.30 -24.54 -5.32
CA ASP A 160 17.50 -23.71 -6.20
C ASP A 160 18.39 -22.67 -6.90
N LEU A 161 18.12 -22.42 -8.16
CA LEU A 161 18.60 -21.29 -8.95
C LEU A 161 17.41 -20.41 -9.27
N SER A 162 17.54 -19.11 -9.04
CA SER A 162 16.50 -18.15 -9.40
C SER A 162 17.05 -16.97 -10.18
N LEU A 163 16.22 -16.47 -11.09
CA LEU A 163 16.41 -15.22 -11.81
C LEU A 163 15.21 -14.32 -11.51
N GLY A 164 15.45 -13.21 -10.85
CA GLY A 164 14.45 -12.17 -10.62
C GLY A 164 14.73 -10.93 -11.47
N ILE A 165 13.72 -10.40 -12.13
CA ILE A 165 13.78 -9.09 -12.81
C ILE A 165 12.63 -8.25 -12.30
N HIS A 166 12.94 -7.07 -11.81
CA HIS A 166 11.98 -6.12 -11.24
C HIS A 166 12.17 -4.74 -11.85
N SER A 167 11.07 -3.97 -11.91
CA SER A 167 11.08 -2.55 -12.31
C SER A 167 10.13 -1.76 -11.42
N GLN A 168 10.49 -0.53 -11.11
CA GLN A 168 9.64 0.41 -10.39
C GLN A 168 8.56 1.06 -11.28
N THR A 169 8.53 0.74 -12.56
CA THR A 169 7.62 1.35 -13.54
C THR A 169 6.16 1.17 -13.13
N ALA A 170 5.75 -0.05 -12.76
CA ALA A 170 4.37 -0.34 -12.33
C ALA A 170 3.99 0.47 -11.09
N VAL A 171 4.86 0.51 -10.08
CA VAL A 171 4.66 1.26 -8.83
C VAL A 171 4.58 2.76 -9.12
N LYS A 172 5.44 3.28 -9.98
CA LYS A 172 5.42 4.71 -10.38
C LYS A 172 4.13 5.10 -11.10
N ILE A 173 3.62 4.24 -11.99
CA ILE A 173 2.35 4.46 -12.68
C ILE A 173 1.21 4.46 -11.68
N GLU A 174 1.11 3.43 -10.85
CA GLU A 174 0.05 3.30 -9.86
C GLU A 174 0.08 4.43 -8.82
N SER A 175 1.25 4.83 -8.35
CA SER A 175 1.40 5.96 -7.44
C SER A 175 0.90 7.27 -8.04
N LYS A 176 1.14 7.52 -9.34
CA LYS A 176 0.62 8.70 -10.03
C LYS A 176 -0.90 8.65 -10.19
N GLU A 177 -1.48 7.47 -10.43
CA GLU A 177 -2.93 7.29 -10.49
C GLU A 177 -3.58 7.53 -9.13
N LEU A 178 -3.03 6.93 -8.07
CA LEU A 178 -3.49 7.13 -6.70
C LEU A 178 -3.40 8.61 -6.27
N GLU A 179 -2.31 9.29 -6.62
CA GLU A 179 -2.17 10.72 -6.32
C GLU A 179 -3.18 11.57 -7.10
N ARG A 180 -3.51 11.20 -8.33
CA ARG A 180 -4.56 11.87 -9.11
C ARG A 180 -5.94 11.71 -8.46
N GLU A 181 -6.28 10.49 -8.03
CA GLU A 181 -7.53 10.22 -7.31
C GLU A 181 -7.59 11.03 -6.01
N ALA A 182 -6.53 11.02 -5.22
CA ALA A 182 -6.42 11.80 -3.99
C ALA A 182 -6.55 13.31 -4.25
N SER A 183 -5.92 13.83 -5.29
CA SER A 183 -5.99 15.24 -5.68
C SER A 183 -7.42 15.66 -6.04
N SER A 184 -8.14 14.81 -6.77
CA SER A 184 -9.55 15.07 -7.10
C SER A 184 -10.43 15.12 -5.85
N LEU A 185 -10.20 14.22 -4.89
CA LEU A 185 -10.92 14.27 -3.61
C LEU A 185 -10.52 15.47 -2.76
N ARG A 186 -9.24 15.86 -2.71
CA ARG A 186 -8.81 17.08 -2.00
C ARG A 186 -9.49 18.33 -2.57
N ALA A 187 -9.62 18.41 -3.91
CA ALA A 187 -10.35 19.49 -4.55
C ALA A 187 -11.84 19.51 -4.13
N ALA A 188 -12.49 18.35 -4.07
CA ALA A 188 -13.88 18.26 -3.57
C ALA A 188 -14.01 18.66 -2.10
N ILE A 189 -13.05 18.26 -1.25
CA ILE A 189 -13.04 18.67 0.17
C ILE A 189 -12.85 20.20 0.29
N LYS A 190 -11.97 20.77 -0.53
CA LYS A 190 -11.80 22.22 -0.57
C LYS A 190 -13.09 22.93 -0.99
N GLU A 191 -13.78 22.44 -2.01
CA GLU A 191 -15.06 22.98 -2.47
C GLU A 191 -16.15 22.89 -1.39
N VAL A 192 -16.28 21.72 -0.76
CA VAL A 192 -17.37 21.45 0.19
C VAL A 192 -17.11 22.03 1.58
N PHE A 193 -15.87 21.96 2.07
CA PHE A 193 -15.51 22.31 3.45
C PHE A 193 -14.57 23.53 3.56
N GLY A 194 -14.07 24.06 2.44
CA GLY A 194 -13.12 25.18 2.44
C GLY A 194 -11.71 24.82 2.91
N VAL A 195 -11.38 23.52 3.08
CA VAL A 195 -10.07 23.05 3.57
C VAL A 195 -9.14 22.73 2.42
N ASP A 196 -8.01 23.42 2.35
CA ASP A 196 -6.99 23.23 1.34
C ASP A 196 -5.84 22.36 1.87
N PHE A 197 -5.79 21.10 1.44
CA PHE A 197 -4.75 20.15 1.82
C PHE A 197 -3.39 20.43 1.20
N ASP A 198 -3.34 21.16 0.11
CA ASP A 198 -2.15 21.36 -0.70
C ASP A 198 -1.43 22.68 -0.38
N THR A 199 -2.09 23.58 0.35
CA THR A 199 -1.48 24.81 0.82
C THR A 199 -0.80 24.62 2.16
N PRO A 200 0.52 24.93 2.26
CA PRO A 200 1.24 24.84 3.52
C PRO A 200 0.66 25.82 4.57
N GLN A 201 0.47 25.32 5.76
CA GLN A 201 0.02 26.12 6.89
C GLN A 201 1.19 26.93 7.48
N PRO A 202 0.97 28.17 7.91
CA PRO A 202 2.05 29.04 8.43
C PRO A 202 2.64 28.54 9.75
N LYS A 203 1.90 27.73 10.48
CA LYS A 203 2.31 27.09 11.75
C LYS A 203 1.83 25.66 11.79
N PRO A 204 2.56 24.77 12.49
CA PRO A 204 2.04 23.46 12.81
C PRO A 204 0.77 23.63 13.64
N LEU A 205 -0.33 23.04 13.17
CA LEU A 205 -1.56 22.96 13.95
C LEU A 205 -1.47 21.68 14.80
N TRP A 206 -1.14 21.86 16.07
CA TRP A 206 -1.21 20.78 17.05
C TRP A 206 -2.54 20.95 17.78
N GLY A 207 -3.50 20.12 17.44
CA GLY A 207 -4.76 20.45 18.03
C GLY A 207 -5.58 19.26 18.49
N PHE A 208 -5.80 19.19 19.78
CA PHE A 208 -6.93 18.49 20.38
C PHE A 208 -8.16 19.43 20.54
N GLU A 209 -8.07 20.65 20.04
CA GLU A 209 -9.15 21.62 20.17
C GLU A 209 -10.02 21.58 18.91
N TRP A 210 -11.33 21.51 19.17
CA TRP A 210 -12.33 21.60 18.12
C TRP A 210 -12.73 23.06 17.96
N GLU A 211 -12.59 23.57 16.74
CA GLU A 211 -13.02 24.93 16.41
C GLU A 211 -14.41 24.91 15.80
N LYS A 212 -15.20 25.99 16.10
CA LYS A 212 -16.48 26.18 15.45
C LYS A 212 -16.26 26.93 14.14
N LEU A 213 -16.58 26.27 13.02
CA LEU A 213 -16.55 26.90 11.70
C LEU A 213 -17.96 27.15 11.18
N PRO A 214 -18.14 28.20 10.40
CA PRO A 214 -19.30 28.32 9.53
C PRO A 214 -19.14 27.22 8.45
N SER A 215 -19.82 26.10 8.60
CA SER A 215 -19.77 25.02 7.65
C SER A 215 -20.71 25.29 6.46
N PRO A 216 -20.27 25.10 5.22
CA PRO A 216 -21.14 25.11 4.05
C PRO A 216 -22.14 23.94 4.03
N ILE A 217 -21.88 22.88 4.80
CA ILE A 217 -22.84 21.79 5.04
C ILE A 217 -23.60 22.12 6.32
N GLU A 218 -24.88 22.36 6.16
CA GLU A 218 -25.79 22.64 7.27
C GLU A 218 -25.61 21.60 8.39
N GLY A 219 -25.21 22.09 9.56
CA GLY A 219 -25.12 21.32 10.78
C GLY A 219 -23.76 20.70 11.12
N LEU A 220 -22.72 20.82 10.31
CA LEU A 220 -21.35 20.50 10.75
C LEU A 220 -20.72 21.76 11.35
N THR A 221 -20.54 21.80 12.67
CA THR A 221 -20.17 23.03 13.38
C THR A 221 -18.79 22.98 14.04
N GLU A 222 -18.18 21.83 14.11
CA GLU A 222 -16.90 21.67 14.79
C GLU A 222 -15.91 20.98 13.86
N TRP A 223 -14.67 21.42 13.87
CA TRP A 223 -13.60 20.80 13.10
C TRP A 223 -12.31 20.73 13.87
N ARG A 224 -11.50 19.76 13.50
CA ARG A 224 -10.13 19.59 13.97
C ARG A 224 -9.24 19.34 12.76
N CYS A 225 -8.08 19.97 12.77
CA CYS A 225 -7.06 19.79 11.75
C CYS A 225 -5.72 19.43 12.41
N ASP A 226 -5.08 18.40 11.89
CA ASP A 226 -3.71 18.06 12.27
C ASP A 226 -2.80 18.29 11.05
N THR A 227 -1.66 18.94 11.27
CA THR A 227 -0.66 19.15 10.24
C THR A 227 0.54 18.24 10.45
N SER A 228 1.07 17.69 9.37
CA SER A 228 2.29 16.92 9.43
C SER A 228 3.49 17.82 9.60
N HIS A 229 4.43 17.38 10.45
CA HIS A 229 5.81 17.75 10.28
C HIS A 229 6.38 16.98 9.09
N VAL A 230 6.22 17.54 7.89
CA VAL A 230 6.94 17.00 6.75
C VAL A 230 8.42 17.24 6.99
N VAL A 231 9.18 16.16 7.06
CA VAL A 231 10.65 16.18 7.18
C VAL A 231 11.30 16.92 5.99
N ASP A 232 10.58 17.09 4.89
CA ASP A 232 10.96 17.93 3.76
C ASP A 232 10.62 19.39 4.06
N SER A 233 11.60 20.11 4.61
CA SER A 233 11.53 21.54 4.92
C SER A 233 11.10 22.44 3.75
N LYS A 234 11.10 21.92 2.52
CA LYS A 234 10.68 22.66 1.32
C LYS A 234 9.17 22.70 1.12
N LYS A 235 8.43 21.77 1.71
CA LYS A 235 6.96 21.66 1.55
C LYS A 235 6.17 22.36 2.64
N GLY A 236 6.80 22.73 3.75
CA GLY A 236 6.11 23.36 4.89
C GLY A 236 5.17 22.39 5.63
N ASN A 237 4.28 22.95 6.47
CA ASN A 237 3.33 22.16 7.27
C ASN A 237 2.07 21.88 6.46
N LEU A 238 1.99 20.74 5.81
CA LEU A 238 0.80 20.31 5.08
C LEU A 238 -0.23 19.69 6.04
N ILE A 239 -1.50 19.83 5.70
CA ILE A 239 -2.58 19.15 6.42
C ILE A 239 -2.45 17.64 6.22
N GLU A 240 -2.31 16.89 7.31
CA GLU A 240 -2.29 15.43 7.32
C GLU A 240 -3.67 14.84 7.50
N SER A 241 -4.43 15.42 8.41
CA SER A 241 -5.79 14.99 8.67
C SER A 241 -6.70 16.16 8.98
N VAL A 242 -7.95 16.00 8.64
CA VAL A 242 -9.02 16.90 9.07
C VAL A 242 -10.24 16.07 9.45
N SER A 243 -10.92 16.50 10.50
CA SER A 243 -12.17 15.89 10.95
C SER A 243 -13.20 16.98 11.21
N PHE A 244 -14.40 16.76 10.73
CA PHE A 244 -15.57 17.58 10.98
C PHE A 244 -16.61 16.77 11.73
N ARG A 245 -17.26 17.36 12.72
CA ARG A 245 -18.31 16.67 13.45
C ARG A 245 -19.49 17.59 13.74
N ARG A 246 -20.63 16.96 13.95
CA ARG A 246 -21.81 17.55 14.57
C ARG A 246 -22.23 16.68 15.73
N ILE A 247 -22.40 17.28 16.89
CA ILE A 247 -23.01 16.65 18.05
C ILE A 247 -24.46 17.12 18.12
N PHE A 248 -25.37 16.21 18.34
CA PHE A 248 -26.79 16.50 18.49
C PHE A 248 -27.13 16.66 19.98
N ASP A 249 -27.88 17.72 20.30
CA ASP A 249 -28.38 17.89 21.64
C ASP A 249 -29.73 17.19 21.77
N GLY A 250 -29.86 16.35 22.80
CA GLY A 250 -31.07 15.59 23.08
C GLY A 250 -31.13 14.19 22.50
N ASP A 251 -32.31 13.59 22.50
CA ASP A 251 -32.59 12.28 21.95
C ASP A 251 -32.71 12.39 20.43
N VAL A 252 -31.70 11.92 19.75
CA VAL A 252 -31.67 11.86 18.29
C VAL A 252 -31.77 10.38 17.87
N SER A 253 -32.61 10.12 16.89
CA SER A 253 -32.79 8.75 16.37
C SER A 253 -31.62 8.32 15.47
N SER A 254 -31.35 7.02 15.40
CA SER A 254 -30.36 6.42 14.48
C SER A 254 -30.64 6.84 13.02
N SER A 255 -31.91 6.88 12.61
CA SER A 255 -32.31 7.29 11.26
C SER A 255 -31.98 8.76 10.94
N GLU A 256 -32.09 9.66 11.90
CA GLU A 256 -31.70 11.07 11.72
C GLU A 256 -30.18 11.21 11.61
N LEU A 257 -29.42 10.48 12.43
CA LEU A 257 -27.95 10.44 12.36
C LEU A 257 -27.48 9.88 11.03
N GLU A 258 -28.03 8.75 10.59
CA GLU A 258 -27.73 8.17 9.29
C GLU A 258 -28.05 9.13 8.14
N THR A 259 -29.21 9.77 8.18
CA THR A 259 -29.60 10.76 7.17
C THR A 259 -28.63 11.93 7.11
N ALA A 260 -28.17 12.43 8.25
CA ALA A 260 -27.17 13.49 8.31
C ALA A 260 -25.82 13.03 7.73
N ALA A 261 -25.35 11.82 8.06
CA ALA A 261 -24.13 11.26 7.53
C ALA A 261 -24.20 11.05 6.00
N ARG A 262 -25.33 10.55 5.49
CA ARG A 262 -25.57 10.37 4.05
C ARG A 262 -25.63 11.69 3.28
N ARG A 263 -26.10 12.78 3.88
CA ARG A 263 -26.04 14.13 3.27
C ARG A 263 -24.61 14.58 3.06
N ILE A 264 -23.71 14.31 4.02
CA ILE A 264 -22.27 14.62 3.88
C ILE A 264 -21.68 13.79 2.73
N ALA A 265 -21.96 12.48 2.68
CA ALA A 265 -21.50 11.62 1.61
C ALA A 265 -21.98 12.11 0.24
N ALA A 266 -23.27 12.43 0.11
CA ALA A 266 -23.84 12.93 -1.14
C ALA A 266 -23.23 14.25 -1.62
N ALA A 267 -22.95 15.19 -0.70
CA ALA A 267 -22.29 16.44 -1.03
C ALA A 267 -20.87 16.22 -1.57
N LEU A 268 -20.10 15.36 -0.89
CA LEU A 268 -18.75 15.02 -1.32
C LEU A 268 -18.75 14.24 -2.65
N GLU A 269 -19.61 13.25 -2.80
CA GLU A 269 -19.73 12.48 -4.05
C GLU A 269 -20.10 13.38 -5.24
N LYS A 270 -20.97 14.38 -5.01
CA LYS A 270 -21.34 15.35 -6.05
C LYS A 270 -20.14 16.20 -6.49
N ALA A 271 -19.37 16.72 -5.53
CA ALA A 271 -18.18 17.54 -5.82
C ALA A 271 -17.03 16.69 -6.38
N TYR A 272 -16.86 15.47 -5.87
CA TYR A 272 -15.83 14.53 -6.31
C TYR A 272 -16.13 13.92 -7.69
N GLY A 273 -17.41 13.84 -8.07
CA GLY A 273 -17.87 13.23 -9.32
C GLY A 273 -17.84 11.70 -9.34
N GLN A 274 -17.53 11.06 -8.20
CA GLN A 274 -17.46 9.60 -8.04
C GLN A 274 -18.06 9.16 -6.71
N LYS A 275 -18.34 7.87 -6.58
CA LYS A 275 -18.79 7.28 -5.33
C LYS A 275 -17.66 7.18 -4.32
N LEU A 276 -17.96 7.45 -3.07
CA LEU A 276 -17.05 7.17 -1.95
C LEU A 276 -16.95 5.65 -1.70
N PRO A 277 -15.87 5.20 -1.05
CA PRO A 277 -15.68 3.77 -0.77
C PRO A 277 -16.84 3.16 0.01
N ASP A 278 -17.33 2.02 -0.48
CA ASP A 278 -18.41 1.26 0.17
C ASP A 278 -17.90 0.54 1.42
N VAL A 279 -18.55 0.77 2.53
CA VAL A 279 -18.26 0.16 3.84
C VAL A 279 -18.29 -1.37 3.79
N THR A 280 -19.26 -1.93 3.07
CA THR A 280 -19.48 -3.39 3.05
C THR A 280 -18.32 -4.16 2.43
N LYS A 281 -17.58 -3.54 1.52
CA LYS A 281 -16.40 -4.16 0.88
C LYS A 281 -15.15 -4.11 1.74
N ASN A 282 -15.08 -3.15 2.66
CA ASN A 282 -13.87 -2.87 3.44
C ASN A 282 -13.92 -3.37 4.88
N LEU A 283 -15.10 -3.71 5.40
CA LEU A 283 -15.29 -4.16 6.80
C LEU A 283 -15.57 -5.67 6.94
N THR A 284 -15.68 -6.43 5.85
CA THR A 284 -16.19 -7.81 5.85
C THR A 284 -15.22 -8.86 6.40
N SER A 285 -13.97 -8.55 6.69
CA SER A 285 -13.09 -9.50 7.37
C SER A 285 -12.60 -8.95 8.70
N GLY A 286 -13.15 -9.47 9.78
CA GLY A 286 -12.75 -9.11 11.16
C GLY A 286 -11.30 -9.49 11.52
N LYS A 287 -10.49 -9.97 10.55
CA LYS A 287 -9.07 -10.27 10.69
C LYS A 287 -8.15 -9.40 9.82
N ASP A 288 -8.65 -8.84 8.72
CA ASP A 288 -7.91 -7.89 7.87
C ASP A 288 -8.24 -6.44 8.25
N ARG A 289 -8.20 -6.18 9.54
CA ARG A 289 -8.39 -4.84 10.04
C ARG A 289 -7.14 -4.00 9.79
N GLY A 290 -7.05 -3.46 8.58
CA GLY A 290 -6.28 -2.23 8.34
C GLY A 290 -6.98 -1.00 8.94
N ILE A 291 -7.96 -1.20 9.84
CA ILE A 291 -8.46 -0.14 10.72
C ILE A 291 -7.37 0.06 11.75
N PRO A 292 -6.72 1.24 11.81
CA PRO A 292 -5.75 1.50 12.85
C PRO A 292 -6.41 1.26 14.20
N ALA A 293 -5.76 0.50 15.06
CA ALA A 293 -6.12 0.39 16.46
C ALA A 293 -6.11 1.76 17.19
N ALA A 294 -5.71 2.83 16.51
CA ALA A 294 -5.72 4.21 16.97
C ALA A 294 -7.12 4.85 16.97
N TYR A 295 -8.09 4.31 16.25
CA TYR A 295 -9.48 4.68 16.54
C TYR A 295 -9.87 3.94 17.80
N ASP A 296 -9.80 4.66 18.90
CA ASP A 296 -10.07 4.18 20.24
C ASP A 296 -11.52 3.67 20.30
N THR A 297 -11.70 2.39 19.96
CA THR A 297 -12.98 1.69 20.11
C THR A 297 -13.48 1.74 21.56
N ARG A 298 -12.58 2.11 22.50
CA ARG A 298 -12.93 2.34 23.90
C ARG A 298 -13.84 3.54 24.11
N ASN A 299 -13.84 4.53 23.19
CA ASN A 299 -14.67 5.73 23.32
C ASN A 299 -15.99 5.66 22.53
N TYR A 300 -16.08 4.86 21.46
CA TYR A 300 -17.28 4.85 20.60
C TYR A 300 -18.07 3.55 20.62
N GLY A 301 -17.47 2.45 21.04
CA GLY A 301 -18.16 1.16 21.29
C GLY A 301 -18.92 0.58 20.10
N GLU A 302 -19.90 -0.25 20.43
CA GLU A 302 -20.73 -0.98 19.46
C GLU A 302 -21.74 -0.11 18.69
N ASN A 303 -21.86 1.17 19.02
CA ASN A 303 -22.86 2.09 18.48
C ASN A 303 -22.34 3.00 17.35
N GLN A 304 -21.18 2.68 16.79
CA GLN A 304 -20.58 3.43 15.68
C GLN A 304 -20.89 2.76 14.35
N HIS A 305 -21.44 3.54 13.42
CA HIS A 305 -21.83 3.06 12.10
C HIS A 305 -21.16 3.90 11.02
N TYR A 306 -20.66 3.25 9.98
CA TYR A 306 -20.03 3.91 8.84
C TYR A 306 -20.98 4.01 7.66
N VAL A 307 -21.04 5.17 7.01
CA VAL A 307 -21.72 5.39 5.73
C VAL A 307 -20.73 5.26 4.56
N ALA A 308 -19.51 5.72 4.77
CA ALA A 308 -18.39 5.51 3.84
C ALA A 308 -17.11 5.28 4.64
N TYR A 309 -16.28 4.33 4.18
CA TYR A 309 -14.96 4.07 4.77
C TYR A 309 -14.04 3.40 3.76
N GLY A 310 -12.86 3.96 3.56
CA GLY A 310 -11.85 3.34 2.73
C GLY A 310 -10.83 4.31 2.15
N ALA A 311 -9.94 3.77 1.33
CA ALA A 311 -8.93 4.55 0.63
C ALA A 311 -9.50 5.16 -0.66
N VAL A 312 -9.13 6.42 -0.91
CA VAL A 312 -9.30 7.12 -2.19
C VAL A 312 -7.93 7.65 -2.59
N GLY A 313 -7.28 6.96 -3.49
CA GLY A 313 -5.89 7.25 -3.81
C GLY A 313 -4.99 7.11 -2.57
N THR A 314 -4.29 8.17 -2.22
CA THR A 314 -3.41 8.25 -1.04
C THR A 314 -4.09 8.81 0.21
N LEU A 315 -5.41 8.92 0.21
CA LEU A 315 -6.20 9.40 1.33
C LEU A 315 -7.06 8.28 1.91
N ILE A 316 -7.33 8.35 3.21
CA ILE A 316 -8.32 7.54 3.88
C ILE A 316 -9.47 8.43 4.28
N VAL A 317 -10.66 8.00 3.94
CA VAL A 317 -11.91 8.73 4.17
C VAL A 317 -12.81 7.92 5.08
N SER A 318 -13.43 8.58 6.05
CA SER A 318 -14.53 7.99 6.82
C SER A 318 -15.68 9.00 6.96
N ILE A 319 -16.88 8.49 6.81
CA ILE A 319 -18.12 9.18 7.20
C ILE A 319 -18.87 8.22 8.10
N GLU A 320 -19.10 8.67 9.31
CA GLU A 320 -19.64 7.84 10.37
C GLU A 320 -20.70 8.57 11.18
N TYR A 321 -21.56 7.81 11.83
CA TYR A 321 -22.43 8.33 12.87
C TYR A 321 -22.37 7.41 14.09
N ALA A 322 -22.62 7.98 15.26
CA ALA A 322 -22.66 7.24 16.50
C ALA A 322 -23.92 7.62 17.28
N GLU A 323 -24.61 6.60 17.77
CA GLU A 323 -25.82 6.76 18.56
C GLU A 323 -25.52 7.28 19.97
N PRO A 324 -26.46 7.96 20.63
CA PRO A 324 -26.35 8.34 22.04
C PRO A 324 -26.08 7.10 22.90
N ARG A 325 -25.20 7.24 23.88
CA ARG A 325 -24.93 6.16 24.82
C ARG A 325 -25.29 6.57 26.23
N TYR A 326 -26.01 5.71 26.90
CA TYR A 326 -26.40 5.85 28.29
C TYR A 326 -25.68 4.84 29.16
N ALA A 327 -25.24 5.24 30.34
CA ALA A 327 -24.68 4.34 31.34
C ALA A 327 -25.58 4.34 32.59
N LEU A 328 -25.76 3.16 33.19
CA LEU A 328 -26.46 3.04 34.44
C LEU A 328 -25.52 3.50 35.59
N ARG A 329 -25.88 4.64 36.22
CA ARG A 329 -25.18 5.16 37.41
C ARG A 329 -26.18 5.33 38.51
N GLU A 330 -25.90 4.80 39.68
CA GLU A 330 -26.76 4.91 40.88
C GLU A 330 -28.22 4.56 40.61
N GLY A 331 -28.48 3.56 39.75
CA GLY A 331 -29.84 3.15 39.41
C GLY A 331 -30.57 4.01 38.39
N LYS A 332 -29.91 5.05 37.83
CA LYS A 332 -30.45 5.89 36.75
C LYS A 332 -29.61 5.78 35.49
N TYR A 333 -30.29 5.84 34.33
CA TYR A 333 -29.58 5.93 33.04
C TYR A 333 -29.18 7.38 32.81
N GLU A 334 -27.86 7.60 32.73
CA GLU A 334 -27.27 8.92 32.44
C GLU A 334 -26.66 8.90 31.04
N LEU A 335 -26.91 9.98 30.30
CA LEU A 335 -26.30 10.18 28.98
C LEU A 335 -24.79 10.40 29.15
N VAL A 336 -24.00 9.45 28.69
CA VAL A 336 -22.51 9.52 28.76
C VAL A 336 -21.88 9.92 27.43
N PHE A 337 -22.60 9.76 26.31
CA PHE A 337 -22.18 10.21 25.00
C PHE A 337 -23.40 10.70 24.22
N LYS A 338 -23.30 11.90 23.66
CA LYS A 338 -24.32 12.48 22.77
C LYS A 338 -24.15 11.90 21.37
N GLY A 339 -25.23 11.59 20.69
CA GLY A 339 -25.20 11.16 19.31
C GLY A 339 -24.56 12.19 18.39
N GLY A 340 -23.89 11.73 17.35
CA GLY A 340 -23.21 12.62 16.42
C GLY A 340 -22.89 12.01 15.08
N VAL A 341 -22.55 12.86 14.14
CA VAL A 341 -21.98 12.49 12.84
C VAL A 341 -20.58 13.05 12.69
N LYS A 342 -19.71 12.33 11.98
CA LYS A 342 -18.34 12.75 11.76
C LYS A 342 -17.90 12.40 10.34
N PHE A 343 -17.23 13.34 9.71
CA PHE A 343 -16.43 13.11 8.51
C PHE A 343 -14.96 13.26 8.87
N SER A 344 -14.14 12.33 8.41
CA SER A 344 -12.71 12.43 8.58
C SER A 344 -11.99 12.07 7.29
N VAL A 345 -10.89 12.73 7.03
CA VAL A 345 -9.97 12.42 5.95
C VAL A 345 -8.54 12.57 6.45
N SER A 346 -7.68 11.63 6.09
CA SER A 346 -6.26 11.65 6.45
C SER A 346 -5.39 11.14 5.30
N ARG A 347 -4.14 11.60 5.23
CA ARG A 347 -3.14 11.02 4.33
C ARG A 347 -2.76 9.62 4.83
N ALA A 348 -2.65 8.64 3.94
CA ALA A 348 -2.40 7.24 4.30
C ALA A 348 -1.07 6.98 5.04
N GLY A 349 -0.17 7.95 5.10
CA GLY A 349 1.12 7.85 5.80
C GLY A 349 1.06 7.96 7.33
N TRP A 350 -0.08 8.32 7.91
CA TRP A 350 -0.24 8.57 9.36
C TRP A 350 -0.42 7.29 10.20
N MET A 351 -0.52 6.16 9.55
CA MET A 351 -0.77 4.87 10.21
C MET A 351 0.52 4.08 10.46
N LYS A 352 1.62 4.76 10.70
CA LYS A 352 2.88 4.12 11.13
C LYS A 352 2.97 4.03 12.63
#